data_21aa894e05d7383d765601e40f1870a1
#
_entry.id   21aa894e05d7383d765601e40f1870a1
#
_cell.length_a   1.000
_cell.length_b   1.000
_cell.length_c   1.000
_cell.angle_alpha   90.00
_cell.angle_beta   90.00
_cell.angle_gamma   90.00
#
_symmetry.space_group_name_H-M   'P 1'
#
loop_
_entity.id
_entity.type
_entity.pdbx_description
1 polymer ?
#
loop_
_entity_poly.entity_id
_entity_poly.type
_entity_poly.pdbx_seq_one_letter_code
_entity_poly.pdbx_strand_id
1 'polypeptide(L)'
;MDIVSSLRMKLKIEKTNNGGIFMKKTTKSIISFVLCICMLIPMFTMVSSAEESYSSAAEYVQLSDTGVEVDKKLERDIFLYGLLNKVSDFLINNVVAKALGVIVPDSYAVLDYEEFDVDSYDNFYPGMDRFIDEPQGDKVWSLGYGKASILPENFGEKSYAKGAYIPYVYGNEMYKDDDGNYEDLMARVIVMNDGSGRGNVVFIAVDAMGLANSDVRIVREGLKEIAEKNNIVSINVSCTHIHTGIDSQGVWTDPVGCLLNNTLTDSVKYGVPRDFIDSLVKGTQKAVKDALADMTTGKMFYSSVDVDEYVFDRTAPISYDPNLYKLEFVPFAKSKTPTIIATYGCHPESASFDWNQDESDPLKLDRKFSADFIWYTEKLLNSAGYNFIFIQGNVSTVSSSRGNSNDGLDGSAHYGCMRYGYEIGYILLGMSMTKSERIALNEKTGDKLEIAKYNGQEEYTVWYEGLPTVKKEEVKPVLNIKSMQFTVQIENNLVALLGKTSIADNLVLKDNNANYYTVSEVGYLEIGDNMKVYMSPGETFGELLFGGNGAKGFPMKPIREYTGEDIIIMDLMNDAAGYVANEANYVMAGYQYNELTGGFDSDTWCLISYGKHAGTTFIKNFYTIFDSVR
;
A
#
# COMPACT_ATOMS: atom_id res chain seq x y z
N MET A 1 -31.72 3.41 32.42
CA MET A 1 -31.43 4.81 32.11
C MET A 1 -29.94 4.87 31.84
N ASP A 2 -29.59 4.94 30.57
CA ASP A 2 -28.27 4.63 30.02
C ASP A 2 -27.19 5.62 30.49
N ILE A 3 -26.00 5.12 30.80
CA ILE A 3 -24.81 5.92 31.15
C ILE A 3 -24.51 6.93 30.04
N VAL A 4 -24.81 6.59 28.78
CA VAL A 4 -24.62 7.43 27.58
C VAL A 4 -25.53 8.64 27.60
N SER A 5 -26.80 8.50 27.99
CA SER A 5 -27.73 9.64 28.12
C SER A 5 -27.37 10.55 29.29
N SER A 6 -26.79 10.01 30.36
CA SER A 6 -26.33 10.80 31.53
C SER A 6 -25.07 11.62 31.20
N LEU A 7 -24.16 11.10 30.35
CA LEU A 7 -22.97 11.83 29.89
C LEU A 7 -23.33 12.96 28.90
N ARG A 8 -24.29 12.72 27.97
CA ARG A 8 -24.80 13.76 27.05
C ARG A 8 -25.51 14.91 27.78
N MET A 9 -26.20 14.64 28.88
CA MET A 9 -26.85 15.70 29.67
C MET A 9 -25.88 16.54 30.51
N LYS A 10 -24.67 16.03 30.80
CA LYS A 10 -23.63 16.77 31.54
C LYS A 10 -22.73 17.64 30.67
N LEU A 11 -22.76 17.46 29.34
CA LEU A 11 -22.04 18.28 28.35
C LEU A 11 -22.90 19.42 27.81
N LYS A 12 -23.60 20.17 28.67
CA LYS A 12 -24.23 21.44 28.28
C LYS A 12 -23.15 22.47 28.01
N ILE A 13 -22.94 22.77 26.74
CA ILE A 13 -22.12 23.91 26.30
C ILE A 13 -22.91 25.19 26.56
N GLU A 14 -22.48 26.00 27.52
CA GLU A 14 -23.01 27.34 27.68
C GLU A 14 -22.35 28.28 26.67
N LYS A 15 -23.12 28.71 25.66
CA LYS A 15 -22.72 29.82 24.77
C LYS A 15 -22.77 31.10 25.57
N THR A 16 -21.63 31.75 25.76
CA THR A 16 -21.61 33.13 26.29
C THR A 16 -21.76 34.11 25.13
N ASN A 17 -22.35 35.28 25.40
CA ASN A 17 -22.65 36.34 24.42
C ASN A 17 -21.43 36.90 23.64
N ASN A 18 -20.22 36.38 23.84
CA ASN A 18 -18.99 36.81 23.19
C ASN A 18 -18.39 35.77 22.24
N GLY A 19 -19.14 34.77 21.78
CA GLY A 19 -18.69 33.84 20.74
C GLY A 19 -17.60 32.83 21.14
N GLY A 20 -17.22 32.76 22.43
CA GLY A 20 -16.22 31.83 22.93
C GLY A 20 -16.85 30.59 23.57
N ILE A 21 -16.39 29.41 23.21
CA ILE A 21 -16.79 28.14 23.83
C ILE A 21 -15.94 27.91 25.07
N PHE A 22 -16.55 27.99 26.26
CA PHE A 22 -15.90 27.69 27.54
C PHE A 22 -16.17 26.21 27.91
N MET A 23 -15.18 25.34 27.73
CA MET A 23 -15.22 23.99 28.28
C MET A 23 -14.94 23.99 29.78
N LYS A 24 -15.73 23.22 30.55
CA LYS A 24 -15.46 23.04 31.99
C LYS A 24 -14.05 22.42 32.18
N LYS A 25 -13.38 22.86 33.26
CA LYS A 25 -11.99 22.46 33.58
C LYS A 25 -11.77 20.92 33.59
N THR A 26 -12.80 20.18 34.02
CA THR A 26 -12.79 18.69 34.06
C THR A 26 -12.78 18.06 32.66
N THR A 27 -13.54 18.61 31.71
CA THR A 27 -13.60 18.11 30.33
C THR A 27 -12.30 18.41 29.61
N LYS A 28 -11.69 19.60 29.85
CA LYS A 28 -10.34 19.90 29.32
C LYS A 28 -9.28 18.96 29.87
N SER A 29 -9.34 18.60 31.14
CA SER A 29 -8.37 17.66 31.75
C SER A 29 -8.53 16.24 31.23
N ILE A 30 -9.76 15.76 31.00
CA ILE A 30 -10.00 14.42 30.43
C ILE A 30 -9.53 14.37 28.98
N ILE A 31 -9.85 15.37 28.18
CA ILE A 31 -9.39 15.43 26.78
C ILE A 31 -7.87 15.56 26.72
N SER A 32 -7.24 16.40 27.55
CA SER A 32 -5.78 16.51 27.62
C SER A 32 -5.12 15.22 28.08
N PHE A 33 -5.72 14.49 29.03
CA PHE A 33 -5.20 13.22 29.51
C PHE A 33 -5.29 12.12 28.44
N VAL A 34 -6.42 12.04 27.73
CA VAL A 34 -6.61 11.09 26.63
C VAL A 34 -5.71 11.43 25.43
N LEU A 35 -5.56 12.72 25.10
CA LEU A 35 -4.63 13.17 24.06
C LEU A 35 -3.17 12.89 24.43
N CYS A 36 -2.79 13.05 25.71
CA CYS A 36 -1.46 12.64 26.19
C CYS A 36 -1.23 11.13 26.03
N ILE A 37 -2.23 10.29 26.32
CA ILE A 37 -2.12 8.84 26.11
C ILE A 37 -2.00 8.51 24.62
N CYS A 38 -2.79 9.13 23.75
CA CYS A 38 -2.72 8.92 22.30
C CYS A 38 -1.42 9.41 21.68
N MET A 39 -0.76 10.43 22.26
CA MET A 39 0.57 10.88 21.83
C MET A 39 1.70 10.04 22.44
N LEU A 40 1.50 9.43 23.59
CA LEU A 40 2.51 8.58 24.25
C LEU A 40 2.59 7.19 23.66
N ILE A 41 1.48 6.63 23.14
CA ILE A 41 1.48 5.28 22.54
C ILE A 41 2.44 5.20 21.33
N PRO A 42 2.39 6.11 20.33
CA PRO A 42 3.37 6.10 19.23
C PRO A 42 4.80 6.40 19.69
N MET A 43 5.00 7.26 20.70
CA MET A 43 6.34 7.57 21.24
C MET A 43 6.93 6.38 21.99
N PHE A 44 6.15 5.61 22.74
CA PHE A 44 6.65 4.40 23.41
C PHE A 44 7.02 3.29 22.42
N THR A 45 6.27 3.15 21.33
CA THR A 45 6.57 2.16 20.29
C THR A 45 7.78 2.56 19.43
N MET A 46 8.01 3.86 19.20
CA MET A 46 9.17 4.35 18.43
C MET A 46 10.49 4.30 19.20
N VAL A 47 10.47 4.58 20.49
CA VAL A 47 11.70 4.56 21.30
C VAL A 47 12.22 3.13 21.51
N SER A 48 11.35 2.12 21.51
CA SER A 48 11.77 0.71 21.66
C SER A 48 12.33 0.10 20.37
N SER A 49 11.95 0.60 19.19
CA SER A 49 12.36 0.01 17.90
C SER A 49 13.76 0.43 17.44
N ALA A 50 14.31 1.53 17.96
CA ALA A 50 15.59 2.07 17.47
C ALA A 50 16.83 1.56 18.22
N GLU A 51 16.71 1.07 19.46
CA GLU A 51 17.88 0.72 20.28
C GLU A 51 18.07 -0.78 20.56
N GLU A 52 17.05 -1.63 20.41
CA GLU A 52 17.13 -3.03 20.87
C GLU A 52 17.36 -4.10 19.79
N SER A 53 17.29 -3.77 18.49
CA SER A 53 17.33 -4.79 17.43
C SER A 53 18.70 -5.48 17.23
N TYR A 54 19.78 -4.97 17.78
CA TYR A 54 21.13 -5.52 17.53
C TYR A 54 21.79 -6.24 18.71
N SER A 55 21.32 -6.09 19.94
CA SER A 55 22.00 -6.69 21.10
C SER A 55 21.40 -8.03 21.58
N SER A 56 20.15 -8.34 21.23
CA SER A 56 19.47 -9.54 21.73
C SER A 56 19.69 -10.80 20.87
N ALA A 57 19.90 -10.64 19.57
CA ALA A 57 20.09 -11.77 18.65
C ALA A 57 21.30 -12.65 19.01
N ALA A 58 22.38 -12.04 19.49
CA ALA A 58 23.59 -12.79 19.86
C ALA A 58 23.42 -13.69 21.10
N GLU A 59 22.50 -13.34 21.99
CA GLU A 59 22.29 -14.11 23.23
C GLU A 59 21.42 -15.35 22.99
N TYR A 60 20.45 -15.30 22.07
CA TYR A 60 19.59 -16.45 21.72
C TYR A 60 20.27 -17.45 20.78
N VAL A 61 21.13 -16.99 19.87
CA VAL A 61 21.91 -17.89 18.98
C VAL A 61 22.94 -18.71 19.74
N GLN A 62 23.53 -18.20 20.85
CA GLN A 62 24.45 -18.97 21.67
C GLN A 62 23.77 -20.07 22.52
N LEU A 63 22.45 -20.00 22.71
CA LEU A 63 21.70 -20.96 23.51
C LEU A 63 21.20 -22.18 22.72
N SER A 64 21.29 -22.14 21.37
CA SER A 64 20.83 -23.22 20.48
C SER A 64 21.59 -24.55 20.60
N ASP A 65 22.74 -24.57 21.27
CA ASP A 65 23.55 -25.78 21.51
C ASP A 65 23.06 -26.65 22.67
N THR A 66 22.07 -26.20 23.46
CA THR A 66 21.58 -26.93 24.67
C THR A 66 20.14 -27.47 24.53
N GLY A 67 19.56 -27.42 23.39
CA GLY A 67 18.38 -28.15 22.83
C GLY A 67 17.07 -28.11 23.62
N VAL A 68 16.99 -28.43 24.89
CA VAL A 68 15.70 -28.66 25.59
C VAL A 68 15.31 -27.53 26.55
N GLU A 69 16.26 -26.79 27.08
CA GLU A 69 15.96 -25.68 28.01
C GLU A 69 15.56 -24.40 27.30
N VAL A 70 16.07 -24.23 26.08
CA VAL A 70 15.72 -23.10 25.17
C VAL A 70 14.25 -23.16 24.77
N ASP A 71 13.74 -24.34 24.40
CA ASP A 71 12.35 -24.51 23.97
C ASP A 71 11.35 -24.09 25.06
N LYS A 72 11.59 -24.44 26.32
CA LYS A 72 10.69 -24.06 27.41
C LYS A 72 10.72 -22.58 27.76
N LYS A 73 11.87 -21.93 27.64
CA LYS A 73 12.01 -20.50 27.87
C LYS A 73 11.30 -19.75 26.73
N LEU A 74 11.53 -20.14 25.49
CA LEU A 74 10.91 -19.57 24.32
C LEU A 74 9.39 -19.75 24.35
N GLU A 75 8.89 -20.96 24.63
CA GLU A 75 7.44 -21.21 24.77
C GLU A 75 6.80 -20.32 25.86
N ARG A 76 7.48 -20.15 26.99
CA ARG A 76 7.03 -19.27 28.06
C ARG A 76 7.02 -17.81 27.60
N ASP A 77 8.07 -17.35 26.91
CA ASP A 77 8.21 -15.97 26.53
C ASP A 77 7.18 -15.64 25.41
N ILE A 78 6.97 -16.53 24.44
CA ILE A 78 5.88 -16.43 23.44
C ILE A 78 4.52 -16.32 24.14
N PHE A 79 4.26 -17.15 25.17
CA PHE A 79 3.02 -17.09 25.93
C PHE A 79 2.85 -15.74 26.67
N LEU A 80 3.91 -15.25 27.32
CA LEU A 80 3.87 -13.99 28.06
C LEU A 80 3.66 -12.79 27.13
N TYR A 81 4.39 -12.72 26.02
CA TYR A 81 4.19 -11.65 25.02
C TYR A 81 2.80 -11.73 24.38
N GLY A 82 2.31 -12.93 24.07
CA GLY A 82 0.95 -13.12 23.58
C GLY A 82 -0.13 -12.66 24.57
N LEU A 83 0.12 -12.78 25.88
CA LEU A 83 -0.77 -12.22 26.91
C LEU A 83 -0.67 -10.70 26.96
N LEU A 84 0.53 -10.13 26.89
CA LEU A 84 0.76 -8.69 26.83
C LEU A 84 0.09 -8.06 25.62
N ASN A 85 0.22 -8.68 24.44
CA ASN A 85 -0.43 -8.22 23.20
C ASN A 85 -1.96 -8.13 23.38
N LYS A 86 -2.58 -9.17 23.94
CA LYS A 86 -4.04 -9.15 24.20
C LYS A 86 -4.46 -8.04 25.17
N VAL A 87 -3.64 -7.76 26.18
CA VAL A 87 -3.90 -6.65 27.11
C VAL A 87 -3.72 -5.31 26.41
N SER A 88 -2.68 -5.16 25.61
CA SER A 88 -2.43 -3.95 24.81
C SER A 88 -3.58 -3.67 23.84
N ASP A 89 -3.97 -4.67 23.04
CA ASP A 89 -5.08 -4.57 22.11
C ASP A 89 -6.39 -4.21 22.81
N PHE A 90 -6.67 -4.84 23.94
CA PHE A 90 -7.85 -4.52 24.74
C PHE A 90 -7.83 -3.06 25.23
N LEU A 91 -6.71 -2.58 25.75
CA LEU A 91 -6.58 -1.22 26.23
C LEU A 91 -6.72 -0.20 25.11
N ILE A 92 -6.03 -0.40 23.98
CA ILE A 92 -6.08 0.50 22.84
C ILE A 92 -7.49 0.53 22.26
N ASN A 93 -8.02 -0.61 21.89
CA ASN A 93 -9.26 -0.72 21.13
C ASN A 93 -10.51 -0.51 22.00
N ASN A 94 -10.60 -1.18 23.17
CA ASN A 94 -11.84 -1.19 23.95
C ASN A 94 -11.87 -0.14 25.05
N VAL A 95 -10.71 0.35 25.51
CA VAL A 95 -10.70 1.39 26.54
C VAL A 95 -10.48 2.76 25.92
N VAL A 96 -9.37 2.98 25.22
CA VAL A 96 -9.00 4.31 24.70
C VAL A 96 -9.87 4.69 23.50
N ALA A 97 -9.82 3.92 22.42
CA ALA A 97 -10.52 4.25 21.17
C ALA A 97 -12.03 4.23 21.34
N LYS A 98 -12.59 3.26 22.08
CA LYS A 98 -14.02 3.19 22.36
C LYS A 98 -14.50 4.32 23.26
N ALA A 99 -13.73 4.71 24.29
CA ALA A 99 -14.07 5.86 25.13
C ALA A 99 -14.08 7.16 24.34
N LEU A 100 -13.09 7.38 23.46
CA LEU A 100 -13.08 8.49 22.51
C LEU A 100 -14.27 8.44 21.57
N GLY A 101 -14.58 7.26 21.03
CA GLY A 101 -15.70 7.03 20.15
C GLY A 101 -17.05 7.37 20.75
N VAL A 102 -17.22 7.23 22.07
CA VAL A 102 -18.45 7.67 22.79
C VAL A 102 -18.51 9.17 22.98
N ILE A 103 -17.37 9.82 23.23
CA ILE A 103 -17.28 11.26 23.49
C ILE A 103 -17.39 12.06 22.19
N VAL A 104 -16.79 11.57 21.11
CA VAL A 104 -16.76 12.22 19.80
C VAL A 104 -18.02 11.85 19.03
N PRO A 105 -18.86 12.82 18.63
CA PRO A 105 -20.06 12.51 17.85
C PRO A 105 -19.72 11.95 16.48
N ASP A 106 -20.64 11.19 15.92
CA ASP A 106 -20.56 10.78 14.52
C ASP A 106 -20.70 12.03 13.63
N SER A 107 -19.91 12.11 12.56
CA SER A 107 -20.08 13.16 11.56
C SER A 107 -21.38 12.94 10.76
N TYR A 108 -21.81 13.93 10.01
CA TYR A 108 -22.96 13.81 9.10
C TYR A 108 -22.68 12.85 7.91
N ALA A 109 -21.42 12.43 7.73
CA ALA A 109 -21.02 11.50 6.68
C ALA A 109 -21.23 10.03 7.09
N VAL A 110 -21.57 9.73 8.35
CA VAL A 110 -21.89 8.37 8.79
C VAL A 110 -23.29 8.00 8.33
N LEU A 111 -23.40 6.94 7.53
CA LEU A 111 -24.66 6.45 6.97
C LEU A 111 -25.23 5.31 7.83
N ASP A 112 -26.53 5.04 7.67
CA ASP A 112 -27.23 3.92 8.31
C ASP A 112 -26.89 2.62 7.56
N TYR A 113 -26.38 1.62 8.28
CA TYR A 113 -25.98 0.33 7.70
C TYR A 113 -27.19 -0.47 7.21
N GLU A 114 -28.32 -0.44 7.94
CA GLU A 114 -29.53 -1.20 7.58
C GLU A 114 -30.24 -0.61 6.35
N GLU A 115 -30.02 0.67 6.06
CA GLU A 115 -30.60 1.34 4.88
C GLU A 115 -29.64 1.36 3.69
N PHE A 116 -28.38 1.00 3.90
CA PHE A 116 -27.36 1.05 2.86
C PHE A 116 -27.38 -0.21 1.99
N ASP A 117 -27.58 -0.01 0.70
CA ASP A 117 -27.49 -1.07 -0.31
C ASP A 117 -26.13 -1.03 -1.01
N VAL A 118 -25.25 -1.95 -0.66
CA VAL A 118 -23.90 -2.04 -1.23
C VAL A 118 -23.93 -2.32 -2.74
N ASP A 119 -24.93 -3.04 -3.24
CA ASP A 119 -25.02 -3.39 -4.67
C ASP A 119 -25.35 -2.16 -5.52
N SER A 120 -26.01 -1.16 -4.94
CA SER A 120 -26.33 0.12 -5.59
C SER A 120 -25.27 1.21 -5.36
N TYR A 121 -24.17 0.93 -4.64
CA TYR A 121 -23.15 1.93 -4.38
C TYR A 121 -22.39 2.29 -5.66
N ASP A 122 -22.44 3.58 -6.03
CA ASP A 122 -22.01 4.12 -7.31
C ASP A 122 -20.52 3.91 -7.63
N ASN A 123 -20.20 4.03 -8.93
CA ASN A 123 -18.83 3.98 -9.46
C ASN A 123 -18.10 2.66 -9.19
N PHE A 124 -18.85 1.57 -9.15
CA PHE A 124 -18.32 0.23 -9.16
C PHE A 124 -18.18 -0.29 -10.59
N TYR A 125 -17.05 -0.90 -10.91
CA TYR A 125 -16.73 -1.46 -12.22
C TYR A 125 -16.43 -2.96 -12.07
N PRO A 126 -17.46 -3.83 -12.14
CA PRO A 126 -17.34 -5.25 -11.78
C PRO A 126 -16.46 -6.08 -12.72
N GLY A 127 -16.12 -5.57 -13.88
CA GLY A 127 -15.37 -6.29 -14.89
C GLY A 127 -16.25 -7.00 -15.90
N MET A 128 -15.86 -8.21 -16.29
CA MET A 128 -16.48 -8.97 -17.38
C MET A 128 -17.55 -9.93 -16.86
N ASP A 129 -18.69 -9.99 -17.54
CA ASP A 129 -19.80 -10.88 -17.20
C ASP A 129 -19.45 -12.37 -17.36
N ARG A 130 -18.54 -12.66 -18.29
CA ARG A 130 -18.14 -14.02 -18.63
C ARG A 130 -16.64 -14.14 -18.86
N PHE A 131 -16.02 -15.15 -18.27
CA PHE A 131 -14.66 -15.57 -18.54
C PHE A 131 -14.59 -16.41 -19.81
N ILE A 132 -13.46 -16.35 -20.50
CA ILE A 132 -13.14 -17.15 -21.68
C ILE A 132 -11.78 -17.81 -21.50
N ASP A 133 -11.64 -19.04 -22.01
CA ASP A 133 -10.39 -19.80 -21.94
C ASP A 133 -9.55 -19.64 -23.20
N GLU A 134 -10.19 -19.29 -24.33
CA GLU A 134 -9.53 -19.17 -25.63
C GLU A 134 -9.77 -17.80 -26.27
N PRO A 135 -8.79 -17.30 -27.04
CA PRO A 135 -8.90 -16.03 -27.73
C PRO A 135 -10.12 -15.94 -28.64
N GLN A 136 -10.88 -14.85 -28.53
CA GLN A 136 -12.08 -14.54 -29.30
C GLN A 136 -11.92 -13.22 -30.06
N GLY A 137 -12.82 -12.93 -31.00
CA GLY A 137 -12.80 -11.70 -31.79
C GLY A 137 -11.54 -11.55 -32.61
N ASP A 138 -10.85 -10.41 -32.49
CA ASP A 138 -9.62 -10.10 -33.23
C ASP A 138 -8.42 -10.92 -32.80
N LYS A 139 -8.48 -11.58 -31.64
CA LYS A 139 -7.44 -12.46 -31.09
C LYS A 139 -6.05 -11.81 -31.01
N VAL A 140 -6.02 -10.57 -30.59
CA VAL A 140 -4.80 -9.77 -30.51
C VAL A 140 -4.83 -8.88 -29.28
N TRP A 141 -3.73 -8.76 -28.59
CA TRP A 141 -3.57 -7.78 -27.52
C TRP A 141 -3.56 -6.37 -28.08
N SER A 142 -4.25 -5.47 -27.41
CA SER A 142 -4.09 -4.04 -27.55
C SER A 142 -3.76 -3.43 -26.20
N LEU A 143 -2.81 -2.52 -26.18
CA LEU A 143 -2.43 -1.76 -24.99
C LEU A 143 -2.11 -0.33 -25.36
N GLY A 144 -2.47 0.60 -24.51
CA GLY A 144 -2.02 1.98 -24.53
C GLY A 144 -1.51 2.41 -23.16
N TYR A 145 -0.53 3.30 -23.14
CA TYR A 145 0.11 3.83 -21.95
C TYR A 145 -0.09 5.34 -21.86
N GLY A 146 -0.28 5.84 -20.64
CA GLY A 146 -0.31 7.27 -20.34
C GLY A 146 0.13 7.57 -18.93
N LYS A 147 0.68 8.75 -18.71
CA LYS A 147 1.05 9.22 -17.37
C LYS A 147 0.83 10.71 -17.20
N ALA A 148 0.57 11.13 -15.97
CA ALA A 148 0.46 12.53 -15.61
C ALA A 148 0.80 12.76 -14.15
N SER A 149 1.30 13.95 -13.82
CA SER A 149 1.52 14.40 -12.46
C SER A 149 0.20 14.47 -11.69
N ILE A 150 0.27 14.12 -10.40
CA ILE A 150 -0.83 14.24 -9.44
C ILE A 150 -0.53 15.30 -8.36
N LEU A 151 0.56 16.04 -8.50
CA LEU A 151 0.89 17.12 -7.58
C LEU A 151 -0.14 18.25 -7.68
N PRO A 152 -0.58 18.82 -6.53
CA PRO A 152 -1.40 20.01 -6.52
C PRO A 152 -0.72 21.20 -7.23
N GLU A 153 -1.50 22.04 -7.92
CA GLU A 153 -0.98 23.20 -8.66
C GLU A 153 -0.21 24.19 -7.78
N ASN A 154 -0.54 24.25 -6.48
CA ASN A 154 0.11 25.09 -5.48
C ASN A 154 1.18 24.36 -4.66
N PHE A 155 1.63 23.18 -5.11
CA PHE A 155 2.77 22.50 -4.50
C PHE A 155 4.01 23.40 -4.61
N GLY A 156 4.79 23.48 -3.52
CA GLY A 156 5.91 24.44 -3.40
C GLY A 156 5.54 25.75 -2.68
N GLU A 157 4.27 26.19 -2.77
CA GLU A 157 3.76 27.35 -2.04
C GLU A 157 3.10 26.96 -0.71
N LYS A 158 2.43 25.80 -0.69
CA LYS A 158 1.75 25.20 0.46
C LYS A 158 2.50 23.95 0.90
N SER A 159 2.66 23.77 2.21
CA SER A 159 3.18 22.54 2.79
C SER A 159 2.09 21.48 2.92
N TYR A 160 2.44 20.24 2.60
CA TYR A 160 1.59 19.06 2.72
C TYR A 160 2.15 18.11 3.77
N ALA A 161 1.29 17.39 4.45
CA ALA A 161 1.72 16.28 5.29
C ALA A 161 2.28 15.17 4.42
N LYS A 162 3.37 14.57 4.85
CA LYS A 162 4.00 13.42 4.21
C LYS A 162 3.33 12.15 4.74
N GLY A 163 2.88 11.30 3.86
CA GLY A 163 2.39 9.98 4.19
C GLY A 163 3.57 9.09 4.58
N ALA A 164 3.94 9.14 5.86
CA ALA A 164 5.16 8.55 6.39
C ALA A 164 4.87 7.67 7.61
N TYR A 165 5.83 7.59 8.54
CA TYR A 165 5.74 6.75 9.74
C TYR A 165 5.11 7.48 10.93
N ILE A 166 5.14 8.80 10.94
CA ILE A 166 4.59 9.61 12.03
C ILE A 166 3.81 10.80 11.52
N PRO A 167 2.76 11.22 12.25
CA PRO A 167 2.03 12.44 11.98
C PRO A 167 2.91 13.69 12.10
N TYR A 168 2.42 14.81 11.53
CA TYR A 168 3.03 16.14 11.63
C TYR A 168 4.33 16.37 10.86
N VAL A 169 4.73 15.50 9.95
CA VAL A 169 5.83 15.74 9.03
C VAL A 169 5.32 16.49 7.81
N TYR A 170 5.70 17.75 7.65
CA TYR A 170 5.24 18.61 6.57
C TYR A 170 6.40 19.05 5.69
N GLY A 171 6.17 19.10 4.39
CA GLY A 171 7.11 19.59 3.39
C GLY A 171 6.42 20.21 2.18
N ASN A 172 7.19 20.84 1.32
CA ASN A 172 6.75 21.47 0.07
C ASN A 172 7.82 21.43 -1.01
N GLU A 173 8.83 20.57 -0.85
CA GLU A 173 9.92 20.37 -1.80
C GLU A 173 9.93 18.93 -2.32
N MET A 174 10.33 18.77 -3.58
CA MET A 174 10.62 17.47 -4.17
C MET A 174 12.10 17.19 -4.13
N TYR A 175 12.47 15.92 -4.06
CA TYR A 175 13.81 15.48 -4.42
C TYR A 175 14.08 15.75 -5.91
N LYS A 176 15.34 15.80 -6.25
CA LYS A 176 15.81 15.84 -7.63
C LYS A 176 16.69 14.64 -7.89
N ASP A 177 16.51 14.08 -9.06
CA ASP A 177 17.38 13.02 -9.56
C ASP A 177 18.79 13.56 -9.92
N ASP A 178 19.68 12.66 -10.32
CA ASP A 178 21.06 12.93 -10.71
C ASP A 178 21.19 13.87 -11.94
N ASP A 179 20.14 14.00 -12.76
CA ASP A 179 20.06 14.96 -13.88
C ASP A 179 19.44 16.30 -13.46
N GLY A 180 19.00 16.44 -12.20
CA GLY A 180 18.39 17.64 -11.64
C GLY A 180 16.89 17.77 -11.93
N ASN A 181 16.22 16.71 -12.44
CA ASN A 181 14.77 16.68 -12.61
C ASN A 181 14.08 16.39 -11.28
N TYR A 182 12.91 16.99 -11.06
CA TYR A 182 12.10 16.68 -9.89
C TYR A 182 11.52 15.26 -9.98
N GLU A 183 11.60 14.52 -8.88
CA GLU A 183 11.01 13.18 -8.71
C GLU A 183 9.51 13.27 -8.49
N ASP A 184 8.78 13.64 -9.54
CA ASP A 184 7.36 13.95 -9.51
C ASP A 184 6.51 12.74 -9.07
N LEU A 185 5.38 13.02 -8.40
CA LEU A 185 4.39 12.01 -8.07
C LEU A 185 3.41 11.86 -9.24
N MET A 186 3.25 10.63 -9.72
CA MET A 186 2.56 10.34 -10.97
C MET A 186 1.36 9.42 -10.79
N ALA A 187 0.37 9.57 -11.66
CA ALA A 187 -0.52 8.48 -12.04
C ALA A 187 -0.02 7.88 -13.35
N ARG A 188 0.30 6.58 -13.34
CA ARG A 188 0.66 5.80 -14.54
C ARG A 188 -0.49 4.89 -14.90
N VAL A 189 -0.86 4.86 -16.16
CA VAL A 189 -2.07 4.18 -16.64
C VAL A 189 -1.75 3.28 -17.81
N ILE A 190 -2.31 2.07 -17.78
CA ILE A 190 -2.46 1.22 -18.95
C ILE A 190 -3.93 0.94 -19.21
N VAL A 191 -4.30 0.96 -20.50
CA VAL A 191 -5.58 0.46 -20.99
C VAL A 191 -5.30 -0.81 -21.78
N MET A 192 -5.96 -1.90 -21.41
CA MET A 192 -5.74 -3.23 -21.99
C MET A 192 -7.00 -3.76 -22.63
N ASN A 193 -6.83 -4.49 -23.75
CA ASN A 193 -7.89 -5.19 -24.46
C ASN A 193 -7.34 -6.45 -25.13
N ASP A 194 -8.08 -7.55 -25.07
CA ASP A 194 -7.71 -8.84 -25.65
C ASP A 194 -8.28 -9.10 -27.07
N GLY A 195 -8.95 -8.11 -27.64
CA GLY A 195 -9.59 -8.21 -28.96
C GLY A 195 -10.89 -9.02 -28.96
N SER A 196 -11.38 -9.48 -27.80
CA SER A 196 -12.61 -10.28 -27.70
C SER A 196 -13.90 -9.46 -27.87
N GLY A 197 -13.82 -8.13 -27.76
CA GLY A 197 -14.98 -7.23 -27.78
C GLY A 197 -15.71 -7.10 -26.44
N ARG A 198 -15.21 -7.73 -25.35
CA ARG A 198 -15.81 -7.68 -24.01
C ARG A 198 -15.60 -6.36 -23.27
N GLY A 199 -14.77 -5.47 -23.79
CA GLY A 199 -14.50 -4.15 -23.21
C GLY A 199 -13.03 -3.91 -22.91
N ASN A 200 -12.73 -2.70 -22.49
CA ASN A 200 -11.41 -2.26 -22.06
C ASN A 200 -11.28 -2.37 -20.55
N VAL A 201 -10.08 -2.72 -20.09
CA VAL A 201 -9.69 -2.75 -18.67
C VAL A 201 -8.62 -1.70 -18.44
N VAL A 202 -8.80 -0.90 -17.40
CA VAL A 202 -7.88 0.16 -17.01
C VAL A 202 -7.21 -0.21 -15.69
N PHE A 203 -5.87 -0.12 -15.64
CA PHE A 203 -5.09 -0.13 -14.42
C PHE A 203 -4.41 1.22 -14.25
N ILE A 204 -4.53 1.78 -13.05
CA ILE A 204 -3.98 3.08 -12.66
C ILE A 204 -3.07 2.82 -11.45
N ALA A 205 -1.77 3.04 -11.60
CA ALA A 205 -0.82 3.05 -10.50
C ALA A 205 -0.58 4.49 -10.06
N VAL A 206 -0.83 4.76 -8.79
CA VAL A 206 -0.75 6.10 -8.19
C VAL A 206 0.41 6.15 -7.21
N ASP A 207 1.28 7.13 -7.32
CA ASP A 207 2.36 7.38 -6.37
C ASP A 207 1.81 7.98 -5.06
N ALA A 208 1.25 7.11 -4.24
CA ALA A 208 0.66 7.40 -2.94
C ALA A 208 0.82 6.18 -2.02
N MET A 209 0.69 6.38 -0.72
CA MET A 209 0.75 5.29 0.27
C MET A 209 -0.45 4.35 0.13
N GLY A 210 -1.66 4.88 0.02
CA GLY A 210 -2.89 4.14 -0.14
C GLY A 210 -4.06 5.09 -0.38
N LEU A 211 -5.11 4.63 -1.01
CA LEU A 211 -6.35 5.38 -1.23
C LEU A 211 -7.51 4.58 -0.64
N ALA A 212 -8.32 5.22 0.20
CA ALA A 212 -9.56 4.61 0.67
C ALA A 212 -10.48 4.29 -0.51
N ASN A 213 -11.35 3.27 -0.38
CA ASN A 213 -12.30 2.91 -1.44
C ASN A 213 -13.17 4.10 -1.89
N SER A 214 -13.55 4.99 -0.97
CA SER A 214 -14.28 6.24 -1.28
C SER A 214 -13.49 7.19 -2.20
N ASP A 215 -12.17 7.32 -2.02
CA ASP A 215 -11.33 8.15 -2.89
C ASP A 215 -11.14 7.50 -4.27
N VAL A 216 -11.01 6.18 -4.32
CA VAL A 216 -11.03 5.43 -5.58
C VAL A 216 -12.33 5.70 -6.35
N ARG A 217 -13.48 5.78 -5.64
CA ARG A 217 -14.77 6.10 -6.25
C ARG A 217 -14.84 7.53 -6.79
N ILE A 218 -14.20 8.49 -6.12
CA ILE A 218 -14.06 9.86 -6.61
C ILE A 218 -13.24 9.88 -7.91
N VAL A 219 -12.14 9.13 -7.98
CA VAL A 219 -11.35 8.97 -9.22
C VAL A 219 -12.21 8.36 -10.32
N ARG A 220 -12.96 7.30 -10.05
CA ARG A 220 -13.84 6.63 -11.01
C ARG A 220 -14.99 7.52 -11.47
N GLU A 221 -15.58 8.34 -10.60
CA GLU A 221 -16.58 9.34 -10.99
C GLU A 221 -16.01 10.34 -12.00
N GLY A 222 -14.78 10.82 -11.75
CA GLY A 222 -14.07 11.66 -12.70
C GLY A 222 -13.80 10.99 -14.06
N LEU A 223 -13.78 9.67 -14.12
CA LEU A 223 -13.56 8.88 -15.35
C LEU A 223 -14.85 8.41 -16.03
N LYS A 224 -16.02 8.61 -15.45
CA LYS A 224 -17.30 8.02 -15.87
C LYS A 224 -17.63 8.26 -17.35
N GLU A 225 -17.59 9.51 -17.80
CA GLU A 225 -17.85 9.86 -19.22
C GLU A 225 -16.83 9.21 -20.17
N ILE A 226 -15.56 9.12 -19.74
CA ILE A 226 -14.49 8.47 -20.52
C ILE A 226 -14.74 6.97 -20.60
N ALA A 227 -15.15 6.36 -19.49
CA ALA A 227 -15.43 4.93 -19.41
C ALA A 227 -16.61 4.53 -20.31
N GLU A 228 -17.72 5.26 -20.22
CA GLU A 228 -18.91 5.04 -21.06
C GLU A 228 -18.58 5.16 -22.56
N LYS A 229 -17.86 6.21 -22.94
CA LYS A 229 -17.50 6.46 -24.35
C LYS A 229 -16.57 5.39 -24.93
N ASN A 230 -15.71 4.77 -24.11
CA ASN A 230 -14.66 3.86 -24.56
C ASN A 230 -14.91 2.40 -24.15
N ASN A 231 -16.13 2.03 -23.75
CA ASN A 231 -16.48 0.69 -23.31
C ASN A 231 -15.49 0.14 -22.27
N ILE A 232 -15.18 0.95 -21.24
CA ILE A 232 -14.34 0.52 -20.13
C ILE A 232 -15.23 -0.21 -19.12
N VAL A 233 -14.96 -1.49 -18.90
CA VAL A 233 -15.75 -2.37 -18.03
C VAL A 233 -15.13 -2.56 -16.64
N SER A 234 -13.83 -2.23 -16.51
CA SER A 234 -13.10 -2.31 -15.24
C SER A 234 -12.11 -1.17 -15.13
N ILE A 235 -12.12 -0.48 -13.97
CA ILE A 235 -11.17 0.56 -13.59
C ILE A 235 -10.57 0.17 -12.25
N ASN A 236 -9.28 -0.13 -12.24
CA ASN A 236 -8.55 -0.59 -11.08
C ASN A 236 -7.49 0.43 -10.70
N VAL A 237 -7.54 0.90 -9.47
CA VAL A 237 -6.61 1.88 -8.91
C VAL A 237 -5.75 1.17 -7.87
N SER A 238 -4.45 1.14 -8.09
CA SER A 238 -3.46 0.62 -7.14
C SER A 238 -2.56 1.76 -6.68
N CYS A 239 -2.19 1.76 -5.41
CA CYS A 239 -1.14 2.65 -4.91
C CYS A 239 0.21 1.95 -4.98
N THR A 240 1.24 2.69 -5.34
CA THR A 240 2.62 2.19 -5.34
C THR A 240 3.17 2.00 -3.92
N HIS A 241 2.45 2.52 -2.93
CA HIS A 241 2.76 2.43 -1.51
C HIS A 241 4.00 3.21 -1.08
N ILE A 242 4.32 4.29 -1.76
CA ILE A 242 5.44 5.16 -1.36
C ILE A 242 5.19 5.82 0.00
N HIS A 243 6.19 5.81 0.88
CA HIS A 243 6.18 6.49 2.18
C HIS A 243 6.73 7.92 2.12
N THR A 244 6.89 8.45 0.91
CA THR A 244 7.46 9.77 0.61
C THR A 244 6.52 10.64 -0.22
N GLY A 245 5.24 10.22 -0.33
CA GLY A 245 4.17 10.95 -1.00
C GLY A 245 3.40 11.89 -0.09
N ILE A 246 2.42 12.62 -0.66
CA ILE A 246 1.45 13.39 0.12
C ILE A 246 0.54 12.42 0.90
N ASP A 247 0.19 12.77 2.14
CA ASP A 247 -0.73 11.97 2.94
C ASP A 247 -2.08 11.80 2.23
N SER A 248 -2.32 10.60 1.76
CA SER A 248 -3.52 10.18 1.04
C SER A 248 -4.51 9.40 1.91
N GLN A 249 -4.17 9.17 3.19
CA GLN A 249 -5.02 8.44 4.13
C GLN A 249 -5.57 9.32 5.26
N GLY A 250 -5.02 10.54 5.43
CA GLY A 250 -5.43 11.51 6.45
C GLY A 250 -4.92 11.24 7.86
N VAL A 251 -4.17 10.15 8.06
CA VAL A 251 -3.68 9.72 9.38
C VAL A 251 -2.34 10.35 9.77
N TRP A 252 -1.59 10.86 8.80
CA TRP A 252 -0.25 11.44 8.95
C TRP A 252 -0.25 12.97 9.02
N THR A 253 -1.40 13.61 8.80
CA THR A 253 -1.58 15.06 8.88
C THR A 253 -1.58 15.57 10.33
N ASP A 254 -2.62 16.28 10.73
CA ASP A 254 -2.89 16.75 12.11
C ASP A 254 -4.16 16.07 12.65
N PRO A 255 -4.10 14.76 13.00
CA PRO A 255 -5.30 14.02 13.41
C PRO A 255 -5.93 14.61 14.68
N VAL A 256 -5.11 15.15 15.60
CA VAL A 256 -5.61 15.77 16.83
C VAL A 256 -6.31 17.09 16.54
N GLY A 257 -5.71 17.96 15.73
CA GLY A 257 -6.32 19.23 15.34
C GLY A 257 -7.57 19.03 14.50
N CYS A 258 -7.60 18.04 13.60
CA CYS A 258 -8.79 17.65 12.84
C CYS A 258 -9.88 17.14 13.79
N LEU A 259 -9.57 16.24 14.71
CA LEU A 259 -10.51 15.70 15.69
C LEU A 259 -11.12 16.79 16.56
N LEU A 260 -10.30 17.69 17.08
CA LEU A 260 -10.78 18.82 17.89
C LEU A 260 -11.67 19.77 17.08
N ASN A 261 -11.26 20.11 15.86
CA ASN A 261 -12.06 20.95 14.98
C ASN A 261 -13.42 20.31 14.69
N ASN A 262 -13.43 19.05 14.23
CA ASN A 262 -14.64 18.36 13.80
C ASN A 262 -15.57 17.99 14.96
N THR A 263 -15.05 18.01 16.21
CA THR A 263 -15.85 17.80 17.42
C THR A 263 -16.43 19.10 17.99
N LEU A 264 -15.72 20.22 17.84
CA LEU A 264 -16.02 21.46 18.54
C LEU A 264 -16.59 22.56 17.64
N THR A 265 -16.55 22.41 16.31
CA THR A 265 -17.05 23.40 15.34
C THR A 265 -18.04 22.75 14.36
N ASP A 266 -18.78 23.60 13.65
CA ASP A 266 -19.69 23.15 12.58
C ASP A 266 -18.99 22.98 11.22
N SER A 267 -17.67 23.25 11.16
CA SER A 267 -16.85 23.06 9.94
C SER A 267 -16.12 21.74 9.99
N VAL A 268 -16.02 21.06 8.84
CA VAL A 268 -15.25 19.82 8.71
C VAL A 268 -13.85 20.13 8.20
N LYS A 269 -12.84 19.64 8.91
CA LYS A 269 -11.45 19.61 8.49
C LYS A 269 -11.09 18.18 8.13
N TYR A 270 -10.83 17.95 6.85
CA TYR A 270 -10.41 16.65 6.33
C TYR A 270 -8.93 16.39 6.63
N GLY A 271 -8.58 15.16 6.91
CA GLY A 271 -7.17 14.76 7.01
C GLY A 271 -6.50 14.75 5.64
N VAL A 272 -7.15 14.15 4.64
CA VAL A 272 -6.65 14.16 3.26
C VAL A 272 -6.87 15.53 2.62
N PRO A 273 -5.83 16.15 2.04
CA PRO A 273 -5.96 17.44 1.36
C PRO A 273 -6.88 17.36 0.13
N ARG A 274 -7.96 18.14 0.10
CA ARG A 274 -8.94 18.11 -1.02
C ARG A 274 -8.33 18.55 -2.36
N ASP A 275 -7.40 19.52 -2.35
CA ASP A 275 -6.65 19.94 -3.52
C ASP A 275 -5.73 18.84 -4.08
N PHE A 276 -5.25 17.92 -3.23
CA PHE A 276 -4.57 16.72 -3.68
C PHE A 276 -5.53 15.74 -4.39
N ILE A 277 -6.72 15.49 -3.83
CA ILE A 277 -7.73 14.63 -4.47
C ILE A 277 -8.17 15.23 -5.82
N ASP A 278 -8.37 16.55 -5.90
CA ASP A 278 -8.69 17.23 -7.16
C ASP A 278 -7.58 17.06 -8.22
N SER A 279 -6.32 17.14 -7.81
CA SER A 279 -5.18 16.95 -8.69
C SER A 279 -5.01 15.48 -9.11
N LEU A 280 -5.27 14.56 -8.21
CA LEU A 280 -5.31 13.12 -8.50
C LEU A 280 -6.36 12.80 -9.57
N VAL A 281 -7.58 13.34 -9.45
CA VAL A 281 -8.65 13.15 -10.45
C VAL A 281 -8.24 13.75 -11.79
N LYS A 282 -7.71 14.97 -11.82
CA LYS A 282 -7.24 15.62 -13.06
C LYS A 282 -6.09 14.85 -13.72
N GLY A 283 -5.11 14.42 -12.93
CA GLY A 283 -3.96 13.63 -13.37
C GLY A 283 -4.40 12.29 -13.97
N THR A 284 -5.26 11.56 -13.27
CA THR A 284 -5.79 10.27 -13.76
C THR A 284 -6.64 10.43 -15.02
N GLN A 285 -7.49 11.46 -15.12
CA GLN A 285 -8.24 11.76 -16.33
C GLN A 285 -7.32 12.01 -17.55
N LYS A 286 -6.24 12.78 -17.33
CA LYS A 286 -5.26 13.06 -18.39
C LYS A 286 -4.56 11.77 -18.81
N ALA A 287 -4.04 11.01 -17.84
CA ALA A 287 -3.29 9.78 -18.11
C ALA A 287 -4.16 8.72 -18.83
N VAL A 288 -5.44 8.55 -18.45
CA VAL A 288 -6.38 7.64 -19.14
C VAL A 288 -6.66 8.10 -20.58
N LYS A 289 -6.85 9.41 -20.81
CA LYS A 289 -7.03 9.94 -22.17
C LYS A 289 -5.79 9.70 -23.05
N ASP A 290 -4.61 9.92 -22.49
CA ASP A 290 -3.34 9.69 -23.19
C ASP A 290 -3.16 8.20 -23.50
N ALA A 291 -3.46 7.31 -22.54
CA ALA A 291 -3.41 5.86 -22.74
C ALA A 291 -4.39 5.38 -23.84
N LEU A 292 -5.63 5.89 -23.83
CA LEU A 292 -6.60 5.58 -24.89
C LEU A 292 -6.15 6.07 -26.27
N ALA A 293 -5.50 7.22 -26.35
CA ALA A 293 -4.94 7.75 -27.61
C ALA A 293 -3.69 6.97 -28.06
N ASP A 294 -2.98 6.34 -27.11
CA ASP A 294 -1.80 5.53 -27.40
C ASP A 294 -2.13 4.08 -27.78
N MET A 295 -3.37 3.62 -27.61
CA MET A 295 -3.79 2.24 -27.89
C MET A 295 -3.25 1.73 -29.23
N THR A 296 -2.62 0.55 -29.19
CA THR A 296 -2.06 -0.11 -30.38
C THR A 296 -2.07 -1.63 -30.18
N THR A 297 -2.09 -2.37 -31.28
CA THR A 297 -2.01 -3.84 -31.25
C THR A 297 -0.58 -4.33 -31.10
N GLY A 298 -0.39 -5.48 -30.45
CA GLY A 298 0.93 -6.05 -30.22
C GLY A 298 0.88 -7.46 -29.64
N LYS A 299 2.02 -7.90 -29.13
CA LYS A 299 2.18 -9.13 -28.36
C LYS A 299 2.46 -8.84 -26.91
N MET A 300 1.95 -9.69 -26.04
CA MET A 300 2.24 -9.69 -24.61
C MET A 300 3.16 -10.86 -24.29
N PHE A 301 4.14 -10.62 -23.43
CA PHE A 301 5.05 -11.64 -22.92
C PHE A 301 5.08 -11.61 -21.41
N TYR A 302 5.15 -12.79 -20.80
CA TYR A 302 5.29 -13.00 -19.37
C TYR A 302 6.67 -13.54 -19.04
N SER A 303 7.22 -13.10 -17.94
CA SER A 303 8.41 -13.65 -17.31
C SER A 303 8.41 -13.36 -15.81
N SER A 304 9.11 -14.18 -15.04
CA SER A 304 9.35 -13.96 -13.61
C SER A 304 10.78 -14.30 -13.24
N VAL A 305 11.27 -13.69 -12.19
CA VAL A 305 12.60 -13.93 -11.62
C VAL A 305 12.53 -13.82 -10.11
N ASP A 306 13.26 -14.69 -9.44
CA ASP A 306 13.48 -14.63 -8.01
C ASP A 306 14.39 -13.44 -7.67
N VAL A 307 13.92 -12.58 -6.78
CA VAL A 307 14.61 -11.37 -6.28
C VAL A 307 14.77 -11.39 -4.75
N ASP A 308 14.80 -12.58 -4.14
CA ASP A 308 14.92 -12.78 -2.69
C ASP A 308 16.08 -11.97 -2.07
N GLU A 309 17.20 -11.83 -2.75
CA GLU A 309 18.33 -11.01 -2.28
C GLU A 309 18.04 -9.50 -2.26
N TYR A 310 16.97 -9.04 -2.91
CA TYR A 310 16.57 -7.62 -3.02
C TYR A 310 15.46 -7.22 -2.06
N VAL A 311 14.82 -8.19 -1.41
CA VAL A 311 13.70 -7.97 -0.49
C VAL A 311 13.88 -8.80 0.78
N PHE A 312 13.23 -8.40 1.85
CA PHE A 312 13.15 -9.18 3.08
C PHE A 312 11.88 -8.87 3.84
N ASP A 313 11.33 -9.86 4.51
CA ASP A 313 10.18 -9.68 5.38
C ASP A 313 10.66 -9.28 6.78
N ARG A 314 10.09 -8.19 7.32
CA ARG A 314 10.50 -7.61 8.61
C ARG A 314 9.83 -8.26 9.81
N THR A 315 8.71 -8.95 9.60
CA THR A 315 7.83 -9.37 10.71
C THR A 315 7.45 -10.85 10.59
N ALA A 316 7.54 -11.55 11.71
CA ALA A 316 7.05 -12.93 11.80
C ALA A 316 5.51 -12.98 11.77
N PRO A 317 4.94 -14.06 11.21
CA PRO A 317 5.65 -15.19 10.58
C PRO A 317 6.21 -14.79 9.21
N ILE A 318 7.49 -15.13 8.97
CA ILE A 318 8.16 -14.80 7.71
C ILE A 318 7.50 -15.58 6.57
N SER A 319 6.82 -14.85 5.69
CA SER A 319 6.09 -15.42 4.56
C SER A 319 5.83 -14.36 3.50
N TYR A 320 6.54 -14.41 2.39
CA TYR A 320 6.40 -13.45 1.28
C TYR A 320 6.67 -14.10 -0.07
N ASP A 321 6.29 -13.40 -1.14
CA ASP A 321 6.59 -13.81 -2.51
C ASP A 321 7.89 -13.15 -2.98
N PRO A 322 8.99 -13.89 -3.15
CA PRO A 322 10.27 -13.34 -3.56
C PRO A 322 10.34 -13.04 -5.07
N ASN A 323 9.26 -13.25 -5.83
CA ASN A 323 9.30 -13.14 -7.26
C ASN A 323 8.96 -11.73 -7.76
N LEU A 324 9.78 -11.24 -8.69
CA LEU A 324 9.47 -10.11 -9.57
C LEU A 324 8.80 -10.64 -10.84
N TYR A 325 7.55 -10.27 -11.03
CA TYR A 325 6.73 -10.64 -12.19
C TYR A 325 6.74 -9.51 -13.21
N LYS A 326 6.86 -9.87 -14.48
CA LYS A 326 6.91 -8.92 -15.59
C LYS A 326 5.99 -9.33 -16.72
N LEU A 327 5.12 -8.42 -17.12
CA LEU A 327 4.47 -8.43 -18.42
C LEU A 327 5.14 -7.40 -19.34
N GLU A 328 5.43 -7.78 -20.56
CA GLU A 328 6.02 -6.90 -21.57
C GLU A 328 5.13 -6.86 -22.80
N PHE A 329 4.53 -5.71 -23.06
CA PHE A 329 3.80 -5.48 -24.29
C PHE A 329 4.72 -4.93 -25.37
N VAL A 330 4.79 -5.63 -26.50
CA VAL A 330 5.59 -5.25 -27.66
C VAL A 330 4.67 -4.90 -28.82
N PRO A 331 4.52 -3.61 -29.18
CA PRO A 331 3.64 -3.17 -30.25
C PRO A 331 4.13 -3.67 -31.61
N PHE A 332 3.20 -3.96 -32.53
CA PHE A 332 3.54 -4.25 -33.93
C PHE A 332 4.06 -3.02 -34.68
N ALA A 333 3.54 -1.85 -34.31
CA ALA A 333 3.95 -0.59 -34.89
C ALA A 333 5.28 -0.12 -34.30
N LYS A 334 6.36 -0.09 -35.08
CA LYS A 334 7.71 0.31 -34.68
C LYS A 334 7.81 1.74 -34.15
N SER A 335 6.82 2.59 -34.41
CA SER A 335 6.75 3.97 -33.91
C SER A 335 6.15 4.08 -32.51
N LYS A 336 5.67 2.97 -31.96
CA LYS A 336 5.10 2.91 -30.62
C LYS A 336 6.11 2.29 -29.64
N THR A 337 6.10 2.79 -28.42
CA THR A 337 7.00 2.38 -27.35
C THR A 337 6.47 1.11 -26.68
N PRO A 338 7.31 0.06 -26.49
CA PRO A 338 6.93 -1.10 -25.69
C PRO A 338 6.71 -0.70 -24.23
N THR A 339 5.85 -1.45 -23.53
CA THR A 339 5.48 -1.16 -22.15
C THR A 339 5.83 -2.33 -21.25
N ILE A 340 6.53 -2.07 -20.14
CA ILE A 340 6.81 -3.02 -19.07
C ILE A 340 5.84 -2.76 -17.91
N ILE A 341 5.16 -3.80 -17.49
CA ILE A 341 4.31 -3.86 -16.30
C ILE A 341 5.02 -4.78 -15.32
N ALA A 342 5.41 -4.24 -14.16
CA ALA A 342 6.08 -5.02 -13.12
C ALA A 342 5.23 -5.08 -11.86
N THR A 343 5.29 -6.25 -11.19
CA THR A 343 4.71 -6.43 -9.87
C THR A 343 5.60 -7.31 -9.00
N TYR A 344 5.86 -6.89 -7.80
CA TYR A 344 6.50 -7.64 -6.72
C TYR A 344 6.23 -6.93 -5.39
N GLY A 345 6.33 -7.66 -4.28
CA GLY A 345 6.11 -7.09 -2.95
C GLY A 345 7.36 -6.37 -2.44
N CYS A 346 7.27 -5.06 -2.26
CA CYS A 346 8.33 -4.27 -1.65
C CYS A 346 7.81 -2.89 -1.21
N HIS A 347 8.05 -2.51 0.04
CA HIS A 347 7.76 -1.16 0.52
C HIS A 347 8.71 -0.14 -0.12
N PRO A 348 8.19 0.86 -0.84
CA PRO A 348 8.97 2.00 -1.31
C PRO A 348 9.10 3.05 -0.19
N GLU A 349 10.03 2.80 0.71
CA GLU A 349 10.26 3.58 1.93
C GLU A 349 11.71 4.05 2.07
N SER A 350 12.55 3.74 1.06
CA SER A 350 13.99 3.96 1.12
C SER A 350 14.39 5.43 1.23
N ALA A 351 13.61 6.35 0.66
CA ALA A 351 13.84 7.79 0.74
C ALA A 351 13.19 8.47 1.97
N SER A 352 12.63 7.69 2.90
CA SER A 352 11.88 8.24 4.05
C SER A 352 12.75 8.81 5.16
N PHE A 353 14.02 8.38 5.25
CA PHE A 353 14.94 8.77 6.30
C PHE A 353 16.15 9.50 5.72
N ASP A 354 16.63 10.53 6.42
CA ASP A 354 17.92 11.17 6.13
C ASP A 354 18.86 10.98 7.33
N TRP A 355 19.73 10.00 7.24
CA TRP A 355 20.69 9.66 8.30
C TRP A 355 21.78 10.73 8.49
N ASN A 356 21.90 11.68 7.54
CA ASN A 356 22.85 12.81 7.60
C ASN A 356 22.24 14.09 8.17
N GLN A 357 20.96 14.08 8.56
CA GLN A 357 20.34 15.26 9.17
C GLN A 357 20.92 15.54 10.57
N ASP A 358 20.81 16.84 10.92
CA ASP A 358 21.23 17.42 12.18
C ASP A 358 20.93 16.50 13.37
N GLU A 359 21.94 16.21 14.19
CA GLU A 359 21.82 15.43 15.42
C GLU A 359 20.73 15.97 16.38
N SER A 360 20.25 17.20 16.14
CA SER A 360 19.14 17.79 16.89
C SER A 360 17.75 17.28 16.48
N ASP A 361 17.58 16.62 15.30
CA ASP A 361 16.33 15.93 14.93
C ASP A 361 16.44 14.44 15.28
N PRO A 362 15.88 14.00 16.43
CA PRO A 362 16.01 12.62 16.89
C PRO A 362 15.34 11.61 15.95
N LEU A 363 14.46 12.07 15.03
CA LEU A 363 13.70 11.21 14.14
C LEU A 363 14.33 11.07 12.75
N LYS A 364 15.30 11.95 12.41
CA LYS A 364 16.05 11.93 11.13
C LYS A 364 15.13 11.77 9.89
N LEU A 365 13.94 12.37 9.94
CA LEU A 365 12.96 12.25 8.87
C LEU A 365 13.19 13.30 7.79
N ASP A 366 13.29 12.85 6.56
CA ASP A 366 13.33 13.76 5.43
C ASP A 366 11.95 14.35 5.12
N ARG A 367 11.91 15.65 4.83
CA ARG A 367 10.70 16.42 4.54
C ARG A 367 10.42 16.60 3.05
N LYS A 368 11.32 16.12 2.19
CA LYS A 368 11.12 16.16 0.75
C LYS A 368 10.25 15.00 0.29
N PHE A 369 9.61 15.21 -0.85
CA PHE A 369 8.76 14.24 -1.50
C PHE A 369 9.50 13.55 -2.65
N SER A 370 9.14 12.30 -2.93
CA SER A 370 9.74 11.47 -3.96
C SER A 370 8.77 10.34 -4.34
N ALA A 371 8.84 9.86 -5.58
CA ALA A 371 8.24 8.59 -5.96
C ALA A 371 9.13 7.37 -5.60
N ASP A 372 10.13 7.57 -4.72
CA ASP A 372 11.03 6.55 -4.21
C ASP A 372 11.75 5.80 -5.34
N PHE A 373 12.16 4.55 -5.11
CA PHE A 373 12.90 3.76 -6.10
C PHE A 373 12.15 3.60 -7.45
N ILE A 374 10.84 3.75 -7.46
CA ILE A 374 9.99 3.63 -8.66
C ILE A 374 10.37 4.68 -9.70
N TRP A 375 10.70 5.90 -9.26
CA TRP A 375 11.19 6.96 -10.14
C TRP A 375 12.44 6.52 -10.91
N TYR A 376 13.42 5.97 -10.22
CA TYR A 376 14.69 5.56 -10.82
C TYR A 376 14.56 4.32 -11.71
N THR A 377 13.70 3.37 -11.33
CA THR A 377 13.33 2.24 -12.19
C THR A 377 12.71 2.73 -13.49
N GLU A 378 11.73 3.65 -13.41
CA GLU A 378 11.10 4.24 -14.60
C GLU A 378 12.10 5.03 -15.45
N LYS A 379 12.94 5.86 -14.82
CA LYS A 379 13.97 6.66 -15.51
C LYS A 379 14.88 5.78 -16.35
N LEU A 380 15.38 4.70 -15.79
CA LEU A 380 16.23 3.74 -16.51
C LEU A 380 15.49 3.10 -17.69
N LEU A 381 14.29 2.57 -17.45
CA LEU A 381 13.52 1.90 -18.49
C LEU A 381 13.10 2.86 -19.60
N ASN A 382 12.73 4.10 -19.28
CA ASN A 382 12.46 5.15 -20.27
C ASN A 382 13.69 5.46 -21.13
N SER A 383 14.88 5.54 -20.53
CA SER A 383 16.15 5.75 -21.26
C SER A 383 16.48 4.60 -22.19
N ALA A 384 16.03 3.39 -21.88
CA ALA A 384 16.15 2.20 -22.70
C ALA A 384 15.03 2.06 -23.75
N GLY A 385 14.08 3.00 -23.79
CA GLY A 385 13.00 3.03 -24.78
C GLY A 385 11.76 2.22 -24.39
N TYR A 386 11.48 2.06 -23.10
CA TYR A 386 10.27 1.42 -22.58
C TYR A 386 9.39 2.40 -21.79
N ASN A 387 8.09 2.26 -21.89
CA ASN A 387 7.16 2.76 -20.88
C ASN A 387 7.17 1.82 -19.67
N PHE A 388 6.84 2.35 -18.49
CA PHE A 388 6.86 1.57 -17.26
C PHE A 388 5.65 1.86 -16.37
N ILE A 389 5.10 0.80 -15.79
CA ILE A 389 4.12 0.87 -14.71
C ILE A 389 4.46 -0.18 -13.66
N PHE A 390 4.48 0.24 -12.40
CA PHE A 390 4.63 -0.63 -11.24
C PHE A 390 3.28 -0.78 -10.54
N ILE A 391 2.85 -2.02 -10.32
CA ILE A 391 1.68 -2.35 -9.51
C ILE A 391 2.19 -3.12 -8.29
N GLN A 392 1.85 -2.64 -7.10
CA GLN A 392 2.32 -3.24 -5.86
C GLN A 392 1.93 -4.71 -5.77
N GLY A 393 2.89 -5.58 -5.44
CA GLY A 393 2.68 -7.01 -5.24
C GLY A 393 2.33 -7.34 -3.79
N ASN A 394 2.63 -8.58 -3.36
CA ASN A 394 2.43 -9.03 -1.98
C ASN A 394 3.36 -8.27 -1.03
N VAL A 395 2.94 -7.07 -0.62
CA VAL A 395 3.81 -6.14 0.10
C VAL A 395 3.91 -6.45 1.59
N SER A 396 2.78 -6.82 2.23
CA SER A 396 2.74 -7.07 3.69
C SER A 396 3.76 -6.22 4.50
N THR A 397 4.73 -6.85 5.14
CA THR A 397 5.87 -6.21 5.84
C THR A 397 7.20 -6.35 5.08
N VAL A 398 7.14 -6.56 3.76
CA VAL A 398 8.32 -6.76 2.91
C VAL A 398 8.96 -5.42 2.52
N SER A 399 10.24 -5.27 2.81
CA SER A 399 11.05 -4.09 2.50
C SER A 399 12.18 -4.40 1.53
N SER A 400 12.77 -3.34 0.96
CA SER A 400 13.99 -3.47 0.17
C SER A 400 15.19 -3.84 1.06
N SER A 401 15.94 -4.87 0.68
CA SER A 401 17.13 -5.30 1.41
C SER A 401 18.30 -4.33 1.33
N ARG A 402 18.28 -3.39 0.37
CA ARG A 402 19.41 -2.50 0.06
C ARG A 402 19.10 -1.02 0.22
N GLY A 403 17.84 -0.62 0.19
CA GLY A 403 17.44 0.78 0.29
C GLY A 403 17.71 1.41 1.66
N ASN A 404 17.63 0.62 2.72
CA ASN A 404 17.87 1.05 4.10
C ASN A 404 19.28 0.70 4.60
N SER A 405 20.12 0.05 3.78
CA SER A 405 21.45 -0.30 4.20
C SER A 405 22.33 0.95 4.28
N ASN A 406 22.78 1.23 5.47
CA ASN A 406 23.87 2.17 5.73
C ASN A 406 25.18 1.49 5.28
N ASP A 407 25.30 1.23 3.97
CA ASP A 407 26.43 0.50 3.38
C ASP A 407 27.70 1.35 3.28
N GLY A 408 27.70 2.46 4.00
CA GLY A 408 28.88 3.29 4.23
C GLY A 408 29.27 4.23 3.09
N LEU A 409 28.47 4.30 2.01
CA LEU A 409 28.84 5.11 0.84
C LEU A 409 28.59 6.60 1.05
N ASP A 410 27.47 7.04 1.61
CA ASP A 410 27.27 8.47 1.96
C ASP A 410 26.31 8.70 3.12
N GLY A 411 25.69 7.64 3.65
CA GLY A 411 24.70 7.72 4.73
C GLY A 411 23.35 8.33 4.34
N SER A 412 23.09 8.55 3.04
CA SER A 412 21.83 9.09 2.55
C SER A 412 20.90 7.97 2.13
N ALA A 413 19.72 7.91 2.74
CA ALA A 413 18.66 6.98 2.36
C ALA A 413 18.18 7.22 0.91
N HIS A 414 18.23 8.47 0.45
CA HIS A 414 17.90 8.82 -0.92
C HIS A 414 18.87 8.21 -1.94
N TYR A 415 20.16 8.13 -1.63
CA TYR A 415 21.12 7.42 -2.48
C TYR A 415 20.82 5.91 -2.55
N GLY A 416 20.51 5.29 -1.41
CA GLY A 416 20.08 3.89 -1.37
C GLY A 416 18.84 3.64 -2.22
N CYS A 417 17.84 4.53 -2.16
CA CYS A 417 16.65 4.54 -2.98
C CYS A 417 16.98 4.59 -4.49
N MET A 418 17.83 5.54 -4.90
CA MET A 418 18.28 5.67 -6.29
C MET A 418 18.96 4.40 -6.79
N ARG A 419 19.92 3.87 -6.02
CA ARG A 419 20.65 2.65 -6.34
C ARG A 419 19.72 1.46 -6.51
N TYR A 420 18.82 1.24 -5.55
CA TYR A 420 17.86 0.15 -5.58
C TYR A 420 16.94 0.23 -6.81
N GLY A 421 16.43 1.42 -7.12
CA GLY A 421 15.58 1.63 -8.28
C GLY A 421 16.29 1.31 -9.62
N TYR A 422 17.53 1.70 -9.75
CA TYR A 422 18.32 1.32 -10.93
C TYR A 422 18.60 -0.18 -10.98
N GLU A 423 18.91 -0.84 -9.86
CA GLU A 423 19.12 -2.29 -9.82
C GLU A 423 17.88 -3.05 -10.30
N ILE A 424 16.69 -2.72 -9.78
CA ILE A 424 15.41 -3.31 -10.22
C ILE A 424 15.17 -3.02 -11.71
N GLY A 425 15.45 -1.80 -12.17
CA GLY A 425 15.35 -1.43 -13.58
C GLY A 425 16.25 -2.28 -14.48
N TYR A 426 17.48 -2.56 -14.06
CA TYR A 426 18.41 -3.43 -14.80
C TYR A 426 17.95 -4.89 -14.81
N ILE A 427 17.40 -5.40 -13.71
CA ILE A 427 16.80 -6.75 -13.68
C ILE A 427 15.67 -6.82 -14.72
N LEU A 428 14.73 -5.89 -14.70
CA LEU A 428 13.62 -5.84 -15.66
C LEU A 428 14.11 -5.74 -17.11
N LEU A 429 15.15 -4.96 -17.37
CA LEU A 429 15.75 -4.82 -18.68
C LEU A 429 16.42 -6.14 -19.11
N GLY A 430 17.18 -6.76 -18.21
CA GLY A 430 17.84 -8.06 -18.42
C GLY A 430 16.85 -9.18 -18.72
N MET A 431 15.65 -9.16 -18.11
CA MET A 431 14.58 -10.12 -18.42
C MET A 431 14.05 -10.00 -19.85
N SER A 432 14.21 -8.83 -20.51
CA SER A 432 13.83 -8.63 -21.91
C SER A 432 14.91 -9.07 -22.90
N MET A 433 16.14 -9.28 -22.44
CA MET A 433 17.32 -9.53 -23.28
C MET A 433 17.67 -11.00 -23.36
N THR A 434 18.10 -11.43 -24.54
CA THR A 434 18.78 -12.73 -24.71
C THR A 434 20.16 -12.70 -24.03
N LYS A 435 20.72 -13.88 -23.75
CA LYS A 435 22.07 -13.97 -23.19
C LYS A 435 23.12 -13.28 -24.07
N SER A 436 22.99 -13.38 -25.41
CA SER A 436 23.92 -12.74 -26.36
C SER A 436 23.80 -11.21 -26.33
N GLU A 437 22.59 -10.66 -26.17
CA GLU A 437 22.39 -9.21 -26.04
C GLU A 437 23.00 -8.67 -24.74
N ARG A 438 22.85 -9.40 -23.62
CA ARG A 438 23.47 -9.05 -22.34
C ARG A 438 24.99 -9.06 -22.42
N ILE A 439 25.59 -10.09 -23.04
CA ILE A 439 27.04 -10.17 -23.26
C ILE A 439 27.50 -8.99 -24.13
N ALA A 440 26.82 -8.68 -25.23
CA ALA A 440 27.15 -7.57 -26.10
C ALA A 440 27.05 -6.21 -25.39
N LEU A 441 26.10 -6.07 -24.48
CA LEU A 441 25.96 -4.87 -23.67
C LEU A 441 27.12 -4.75 -22.67
N ASN A 442 27.47 -5.82 -21.97
CA ASN A 442 28.62 -5.87 -21.06
C ASN A 442 29.94 -5.54 -21.78
N GLU A 443 30.18 -6.11 -22.96
CA GLU A 443 31.37 -5.79 -23.77
C GLU A 443 31.43 -4.29 -24.13
N LYS A 444 30.28 -3.71 -24.48
CA LYS A 444 30.16 -2.27 -24.81
C LYS A 444 30.38 -1.37 -23.61
N THR A 445 29.94 -1.79 -22.43
CA THR A 445 29.99 -1.00 -21.20
C THR A 445 31.20 -1.32 -20.31
N GLY A 446 32.07 -2.27 -20.76
CA GLY A 446 33.23 -2.71 -19.99
C GLY A 446 32.87 -3.54 -18.76
N ASP A 447 31.86 -4.41 -18.90
CA ASP A 447 31.30 -5.26 -17.83
C ASP A 447 30.71 -4.47 -16.63
N LYS A 448 30.60 -3.16 -16.77
CA LYS A 448 30.12 -2.25 -15.74
C LYS A 448 29.10 -1.29 -16.31
N LEU A 449 27.93 -1.22 -15.68
CA LEU A 449 26.99 -0.14 -15.89
C LEU A 449 27.18 0.88 -14.78
N GLU A 450 27.64 2.04 -15.19
CA GLU A 450 27.69 3.20 -14.30
C GLU A 450 26.27 3.70 -14.08
N ILE A 451 25.80 3.60 -12.84
CA ILE A 451 24.42 3.95 -12.51
C ILE A 451 24.33 5.44 -12.24
N ALA A 452 25.16 5.98 -11.36
CA ALA A 452 25.17 7.40 -11.02
C ALA A 452 26.41 7.79 -10.20
N LYS A 453 26.79 9.07 -10.31
CA LYS A 453 27.67 9.76 -9.34
C LYS A 453 26.80 10.55 -8.39
N TYR A 454 26.84 10.21 -7.12
CA TYR A 454 26.14 10.96 -6.09
C TYR A 454 27.12 11.72 -5.21
N ASN A 455 26.98 13.04 -5.13
CA ASN A 455 27.82 13.92 -4.31
C ASN A 455 29.34 13.73 -4.48
N GLY A 456 29.80 13.31 -5.66
CA GLY A 456 31.21 13.10 -5.95
C GLY A 456 31.80 11.79 -5.41
N GLN A 457 30.95 10.89 -4.95
CA GLN A 457 31.35 9.56 -4.48
C GLN A 457 31.43 8.54 -5.63
N GLU A 458 31.96 7.35 -5.32
CA GLU A 458 32.27 6.32 -6.31
C GLU A 458 31.04 5.85 -7.07
N GLU A 459 31.26 5.53 -8.35
CA GLU A 459 30.26 5.05 -9.28
C GLU A 459 29.78 3.65 -8.87
N TYR A 460 28.48 3.48 -8.71
CA TYR A 460 27.89 2.17 -8.46
C TYR A 460 27.71 1.43 -9.78
N THR A 461 28.17 0.18 -9.84
CA THR A 461 28.12 -0.65 -11.06
C THR A 461 27.33 -1.90 -10.84
N VAL A 462 26.39 -2.20 -11.75
CA VAL A 462 25.65 -3.45 -11.79
C VAL A 462 26.24 -4.40 -12.84
N TRP A 463 26.37 -5.67 -12.47
CA TRP A 463 26.89 -6.72 -13.35
C TRP A 463 25.75 -7.43 -14.05
N TYR A 464 25.60 -7.24 -15.36
CA TYR A 464 24.59 -7.93 -16.14
C TYR A 464 24.83 -9.45 -16.28
N GLU A 465 26.08 -9.91 -16.17
CA GLU A 465 26.40 -11.33 -16.25
C GLU A 465 25.78 -12.16 -15.13
N GLY A 466 25.55 -11.56 -13.95
CA GLY A 466 24.92 -12.20 -12.80
C GLY A 466 23.42 -12.40 -12.93
N LEU A 467 22.75 -11.74 -13.89
CA LEU A 467 21.31 -11.86 -14.02
C LEU A 467 20.90 -13.24 -14.52
N PRO A 468 19.89 -13.88 -13.92
CA PRO A 468 19.42 -15.18 -14.34
C PRO A 468 18.88 -15.14 -15.77
N THR A 469 19.04 -16.23 -16.49
CA THR A 469 18.39 -16.40 -17.81
C THR A 469 16.92 -16.70 -17.58
N VAL A 470 16.05 -15.78 -17.97
CA VAL A 470 14.61 -15.88 -17.77
C VAL A 470 13.94 -16.36 -19.05
N LYS A 471 12.99 -17.28 -18.90
CA LYS A 471 12.13 -17.72 -20.01
C LYS A 471 11.07 -16.66 -20.24
N LYS A 472 11.04 -16.12 -21.45
CA LYS A 472 10.01 -15.19 -21.92
C LYS A 472 8.92 -15.98 -22.63
N GLU A 473 7.71 -15.96 -22.13
CA GLU A 473 6.56 -16.71 -22.65
C GLU A 473 5.56 -15.76 -23.32
N GLU A 474 5.16 -16.10 -24.56
CA GLU A 474 4.11 -15.31 -25.23
C GLU A 474 2.76 -15.63 -24.58
N VAL A 475 2.03 -14.59 -24.19
CA VAL A 475 0.74 -14.66 -23.52
C VAL A 475 -0.38 -14.62 -24.56
N LYS A 476 -1.26 -15.64 -24.54
CA LYS A 476 -2.43 -15.64 -25.43
C LYS A 476 -3.36 -14.47 -25.09
N PRO A 477 -4.01 -13.82 -26.10
CA PRO A 477 -4.88 -12.67 -25.84
C PRO A 477 -6.23 -13.10 -25.23
N VAL A 478 -6.17 -13.33 -23.94
CA VAL A 478 -7.30 -13.62 -23.05
C VAL A 478 -7.13 -12.76 -21.80
N LEU A 479 -8.09 -11.89 -21.57
CA LEU A 479 -8.14 -11.01 -20.40
C LEU A 479 -9.47 -11.25 -19.68
N ASN A 480 -9.41 -11.85 -18.52
CA ASN A 480 -10.56 -12.10 -17.66
C ASN A 480 -10.41 -11.29 -16.37
N ILE A 481 -11.41 -10.53 -16.00
CA ILE A 481 -11.41 -9.77 -14.76
C ILE A 481 -12.81 -9.69 -14.17
N LYS A 482 -12.90 -9.90 -12.87
CA LYS A 482 -14.13 -9.75 -12.10
C LYS A 482 -13.82 -9.21 -10.71
N SER A 483 -14.57 -8.21 -10.29
CA SER A 483 -14.50 -7.63 -8.94
C SER A 483 -15.85 -7.76 -8.22
N MET A 484 -15.79 -7.73 -6.90
CA MET A 484 -16.95 -7.73 -6.00
C MET A 484 -16.77 -6.64 -4.95
N GLN A 485 -17.81 -5.86 -4.75
CA GLN A 485 -17.91 -4.92 -3.62
C GLN A 485 -18.72 -5.54 -2.50
N PHE A 486 -18.39 -5.20 -1.27
CA PHE A 486 -19.07 -5.70 -0.09
C PHE A 486 -18.82 -4.79 1.12
N THR A 487 -19.63 -4.92 2.14
CA THR A 487 -19.38 -4.25 3.42
C THR A 487 -18.44 -5.10 4.29
N VAL A 488 -17.49 -4.44 4.93
CA VAL A 488 -16.59 -5.06 5.92
C VAL A 488 -16.70 -4.33 7.25
N GLN A 489 -16.74 -5.06 8.35
CA GLN A 489 -16.80 -4.47 9.68
C GLN A 489 -15.47 -3.80 10.04
N ILE A 490 -15.53 -2.58 10.55
CA ILE A 490 -14.38 -1.90 11.15
C ILE A 490 -14.36 -2.25 12.65
N GLU A 491 -13.69 -3.33 12.99
CA GLU A 491 -13.55 -3.78 14.39
C GLU A 491 -12.52 -2.95 15.16
N ASN A 492 -11.62 -2.29 14.45
CA ASN A 492 -10.64 -1.38 14.99
C ASN A 492 -11.31 -0.02 15.28
N ASN A 493 -11.61 0.24 16.56
CA ASN A 493 -12.29 1.47 16.96
C ASN A 493 -11.46 2.73 16.73
N LEU A 494 -10.13 2.63 16.57
CA LEU A 494 -9.30 3.79 16.20
C LEU A 494 -9.56 4.18 14.75
N VAL A 495 -9.57 3.21 13.82
CA VAL A 495 -9.91 3.43 12.40
C VAL A 495 -11.36 3.91 12.26
N ALA A 496 -12.29 3.30 13.00
CA ALA A 496 -13.69 3.76 13.04
C ALA A 496 -13.80 5.21 13.53
N LEU A 497 -13.00 5.62 14.52
CA LEU A 497 -12.94 7.00 15.02
C LEU A 497 -12.43 7.97 13.94
N LEU A 498 -11.37 7.63 13.25
CA LEU A 498 -10.80 8.45 12.18
C LEU A 498 -11.78 8.62 11.01
N GLY A 499 -12.39 7.53 10.56
CA GLY A 499 -13.38 7.55 9.47
C GLY A 499 -14.64 8.34 9.85
N LYS A 500 -15.28 8.02 10.99
CA LYS A 500 -16.50 8.70 11.41
C LYS A 500 -16.34 10.21 11.69
N THR A 501 -15.11 10.69 11.82
CA THR A 501 -14.79 12.10 12.02
C THR A 501 -14.26 12.77 10.74
N SER A 502 -14.27 12.08 9.60
CA SER A 502 -13.76 12.58 8.32
C SER A 502 -12.27 12.96 8.34
N ILE A 503 -11.49 12.35 9.25
CA ILE A 503 -10.03 12.48 9.24
C ILE A 503 -9.49 11.54 8.18
N ALA A 504 -9.81 10.24 8.27
CA ALA A 504 -9.64 9.32 7.15
C ALA A 504 -10.86 9.40 6.22
N ASP A 505 -10.64 9.22 4.93
CA ASP A 505 -11.69 9.38 3.91
C ASP A 505 -12.55 8.11 3.71
N ASN A 506 -12.49 7.16 4.63
CA ASN A 506 -13.33 5.97 4.56
C ASN A 506 -14.82 6.33 4.65
N LEU A 507 -15.64 5.77 3.76
CA LEU A 507 -17.07 5.73 3.97
C LEU A 507 -17.35 4.92 5.25
N VAL A 508 -18.14 5.46 6.16
CA VAL A 508 -18.49 4.80 7.41
C VAL A 508 -20.00 4.59 7.50
N LEU A 509 -20.36 3.33 7.73
CA LEU A 509 -21.74 2.90 8.00
C LEU A 509 -21.82 2.50 9.47
N LYS A 510 -22.99 2.67 10.09
CA LYS A 510 -23.20 2.33 11.49
C LYS A 510 -24.49 1.53 11.64
N ASP A 511 -24.41 0.37 12.30
CA ASP A 511 -25.57 -0.47 12.57
C ASP A 511 -26.29 -0.07 13.89
N ASN A 512 -27.46 -0.68 14.11
CA ASN A 512 -28.28 -0.48 15.30
C ASN A 512 -27.60 -0.92 16.61
N ASN A 513 -26.55 -1.75 16.54
CA ASN A 513 -25.75 -2.19 17.68
C ASN A 513 -24.51 -1.30 17.91
N ALA A 514 -24.39 -0.21 17.16
CA ALA A 514 -23.27 0.71 17.20
C ALA A 514 -21.93 0.10 16.72
N ASN A 515 -21.96 -0.90 15.86
CA ASN A 515 -20.80 -1.36 15.11
C ASN A 515 -20.63 -0.49 13.85
N TYR A 516 -19.39 -0.35 13.42
CA TYR A 516 -19.05 0.42 12.24
C TYR A 516 -18.61 -0.50 11.09
N TYR A 517 -18.94 -0.10 9.87
CA TYR A 517 -18.60 -0.81 8.63
C TYR A 517 -18.11 0.18 7.60
N THR A 518 -17.40 -0.34 6.60
CA THR A 518 -17.06 0.40 5.38
C THR A 518 -17.32 -0.49 4.16
N VAL A 519 -17.21 0.09 2.97
CA VAL A 519 -17.24 -0.67 1.71
C VAL A 519 -15.82 -0.93 1.27
N SER A 520 -15.57 -2.14 0.80
CA SER A 520 -14.31 -2.56 0.19
C SER A 520 -14.56 -3.40 -1.07
N GLU A 521 -13.51 -3.71 -1.80
CA GLU A 521 -13.56 -4.48 -3.04
C GLU A 521 -12.43 -5.52 -3.08
N VAL A 522 -12.72 -6.68 -3.63
CA VAL A 522 -11.69 -7.66 -4.04
C VAL A 522 -11.92 -8.03 -5.49
N GLY A 523 -10.88 -8.56 -6.15
CA GLY A 523 -10.99 -8.95 -7.54
C GLY A 523 -10.18 -10.18 -7.90
N TYR A 524 -10.55 -10.81 -9.02
CA TYR A 524 -9.82 -11.89 -9.67
C TYR A 524 -9.52 -11.51 -11.12
N LEU A 525 -8.27 -11.69 -11.53
CA LEU A 525 -7.76 -11.32 -12.85
C LEU A 525 -7.00 -12.51 -13.45
N GLU A 526 -7.23 -12.78 -14.74
CA GLU A 526 -6.42 -13.70 -15.53
C GLU A 526 -5.89 -13.00 -16.78
N ILE A 527 -4.60 -13.11 -17.03
CA ILE A 527 -3.92 -12.62 -18.23
C ILE A 527 -3.28 -13.81 -18.95
N GLY A 528 -3.96 -14.29 -19.99
CA GLY A 528 -3.67 -15.58 -20.60
C GLY A 528 -3.79 -16.72 -19.61
N ASP A 529 -2.96 -17.76 -19.82
CA ASP A 529 -2.79 -18.86 -18.84
C ASP A 529 -1.64 -18.60 -17.88
N ASN A 530 -0.90 -17.50 -18.10
CA ASN A 530 0.39 -17.25 -17.47
C ASN A 530 0.28 -16.53 -16.13
N MET A 531 -0.74 -15.68 -15.94
CA MET A 531 -0.84 -14.84 -14.77
C MET A 531 -2.26 -14.85 -14.22
N LYS A 532 -2.43 -15.34 -13.00
CA LYS A 532 -3.67 -15.36 -12.23
C LYS A 532 -3.47 -14.58 -10.94
N VAL A 533 -4.35 -13.62 -10.68
CA VAL A 533 -4.12 -12.60 -9.66
C VAL A 533 -5.31 -12.48 -8.72
N TYR A 534 -5.03 -12.46 -7.43
CA TYR A 534 -5.89 -11.91 -6.41
C TYR A 534 -5.61 -10.41 -6.27
N MET A 535 -6.58 -9.56 -6.56
CA MET A 535 -6.53 -8.12 -6.34
C MET A 535 -7.01 -7.82 -4.93
N SER A 536 -6.09 -7.52 -4.04
CA SER A 536 -6.33 -7.31 -2.61
C SER A 536 -6.48 -5.84 -2.26
N PRO A 537 -7.42 -5.51 -1.35
CA PRO A 537 -7.65 -4.12 -0.94
C PRO A 537 -6.68 -3.59 0.12
N GLY A 538 -5.70 -4.36 0.55
CA GLY A 538 -4.76 -3.96 1.61
C GLY A 538 -3.40 -4.58 1.42
N GLU A 539 -2.63 -4.64 2.50
CA GLU A 539 -1.28 -5.19 2.57
C GLU A 539 -1.38 -6.64 3.08
N THR A 540 -1.44 -7.59 2.16
CA THR A 540 -1.74 -8.99 2.46
C THR A 540 -0.52 -9.74 2.94
N PHE A 541 -0.62 -10.38 4.11
CA PHE A 541 0.44 -11.25 4.61
C PHE A 541 0.57 -12.54 3.78
N GLY A 542 1.80 -12.95 3.51
CA GLY A 542 2.11 -14.09 2.63
C GLY A 542 1.56 -15.42 3.12
N GLU A 543 1.36 -15.61 4.43
CA GLU A 543 0.75 -16.83 4.95
C GLU A 543 -0.69 -17.05 4.47
N LEU A 544 -1.41 -15.99 4.12
CA LEU A 544 -2.75 -16.10 3.52
C LEU A 544 -2.69 -16.61 2.07
N LEU A 545 -1.57 -16.42 1.39
CA LEU A 545 -1.32 -16.91 0.04
C LEU A 545 -0.74 -18.33 0.04
N PHE A 546 0.36 -18.54 0.76
CA PHE A 546 1.16 -19.77 0.71
C PHE A 546 0.78 -20.81 1.75
N GLY A 547 0.23 -20.38 2.90
CA GLY A 547 -0.01 -21.26 4.04
C GLY A 547 1.24 -21.47 4.92
N GLY A 548 1.46 -22.71 5.32
CA GLY A 548 2.56 -23.07 6.21
C GLY A 548 2.27 -22.79 7.69
N ASN A 549 3.33 -22.64 8.50
CA ASN A 549 3.18 -22.40 9.93
C ASN A 549 2.52 -21.06 10.26
N GLY A 550 2.74 -20.03 9.45
CA GLY A 550 2.13 -18.71 9.59
C GLY A 550 0.62 -18.71 9.41
N ALA A 551 0.06 -19.63 8.63
CA ALA A 551 -1.37 -19.79 8.45
C ALA A 551 -2.06 -20.56 9.59
N LYS A 552 -1.32 -20.98 10.61
CA LYS A 552 -1.91 -21.70 11.76
C LYS A 552 -2.94 -20.82 12.47
N GLY A 553 -4.16 -21.35 12.61
CA GLY A 553 -5.29 -20.63 13.20
C GLY A 553 -6.09 -19.78 12.22
N PHE A 554 -5.69 -19.70 10.95
CA PHE A 554 -6.53 -19.14 9.89
C PHE A 554 -7.75 -20.06 9.67
N PRO A 555 -8.98 -19.52 9.66
CA PRO A 555 -10.18 -20.35 9.63
C PRO A 555 -10.51 -20.95 8.26
N MET A 556 -9.75 -20.59 7.23
CA MET A 556 -9.92 -21.06 5.85
C MET A 556 -8.63 -21.65 5.31
N LYS A 557 -8.67 -22.27 4.14
CA LYS A 557 -7.48 -22.66 3.41
C LYS A 557 -6.77 -21.41 2.86
N PRO A 558 -5.43 -21.39 2.84
CA PRO A 558 -4.68 -20.38 2.10
C PRO A 558 -5.05 -20.36 0.61
N ILE A 559 -4.83 -19.23 -0.05
CA ILE A 559 -5.32 -18.98 -1.42
C ILE A 559 -4.83 -20.05 -2.40
N ARG A 560 -3.53 -20.35 -2.44
CA ARG A 560 -2.98 -21.35 -3.37
C ARG A 560 -3.47 -22.77 -3.08
N GLU A 561 -3.68 -23.12 -1.79
CA GLU A 561 -4.26 -24.40 -1.42
C GLU A 561 -5.74 -24.52 -1.82
N TYR A 562 -6.51 -23.43 -1.65
CA TYR A 562 -7.92 -23.43 -2.00
C TYR A 562 -8.13 -23.49 -3.51
N THR A 563 -7.45 -22.64 -4.25
CA THR A 563 -7.62 -22.50 -5.69
C THR A 563 -6.96 -23.61 -6.49
N GLY A 564 -5.91 -24.23 -5.96
CA GLY A 564 -5.04 -25.17 -6.70
C GLY A 564 -4.24 -24.48 -7.82
N GLU A 565 -4.14 -23.15 -7.81
CA GLU A 565 -3.53 -22.31 -8.83
C GLU A 565 -2.38 -21.51 -8.24
N ASP A 566 -1.42 -21.13 -9.10
CA ASP A 566 -0.30 -20.27 -8.70
C ASP A 566 -0.72 -18.78 -8.72
N ILE A 567 -1.58 -18.44 -7.77
CA ILE A 567 -2.12 -17.09 -7.64
C ILE A 567 -1.02 -16.13 -7.20
N ILE A 568 -0.96 -14.98 -7.86
CA ILE A 568 -0.14 -13.82 -7.50
C ILE A 568 -1.03 -12.81 -6.78
N ILE A 569 -0.50 -12.05 -5.83
CA ILE A 569 -1.24 -10.94 -5.19
C ILE A 569 -0.83 -9.61 -5.84
N MET A 570 -1.83 -8.77 -6.13
CA MET A 570 -1.67 -7.32 -6.31
C MET A 570 -2.35 -6.64 -5.14
N ASP A 571 -1.56 -6.04 -4.26
CA ASP A 571 -2.00 -5.35 -3.04
C ASP A 571 -2.43 -3.90 -3.31
N LEU A 572 -3.09 -3.29 -2.31
CA LEU A 572 -3.56 -1.89 -2.34
C LEU A 572 -4.40 -1.57 -3.58
N MET A 573 -5.18 -2.54 -4.01
CA MET A 573 -6.03 -2.44 -5.19
C MET A 573 -7.44 -2.02 -4.80
N ASN A 574 -7.86 -0.85 -5.24
CA ASN A 574 -9.20 -0.28 -5.06
C ASN A 574 -9.59 0.06 -3.61
N ASP A 575 -8.68 -0.10 -2.66
CA ASP A 575 -8.84 0.30 -1.25
C ASP A 575 -7.47 0.31 -0.55
N ALA A 576 -7.41 0.92 0.64
CA ALA A 576 -6.28 0.88 1.56
C ALA A 576 -6.75 0.42 2.95
N ALA A 577 -7.11 -0.87 3.04
CA ALA A 577 -7.66 -1.49 4.24
C ALA A 577 -6.64 -1.68 5.39
N GLY A 578 -5.38 -1.28 5.16
CA GLY A 578 -4.24 -1.58 6.03
C GLY A 578 -3.81 -3.04 5.90
N TYR A 579 -3.17 -3.57 6.94
CA TYR A 579 -2.64 -4.92 6.93
C TYR A 579 -3.73 -5.99 6.97
N VAL A 580 -3.65 -6.94 6.04
CA VAL A 580 -4.58 -8.06 5.88
C VAL A 580 -3.91 -9.31 6.42
N ALA A 581 -4.09 -9.53 7.73
CA ALA A 581 -3.42 -10.58 8.49
C ALA A 581 -4.33 -11.79 8.75
N ASN A 582 -3.70 -12.93 9.07
CA ASN A 582 -4.37 -14.05 9.73
C ASN A 582 -4.88 -13.60 11.10
N GLU A 583 -6.09 -14.01 11.46
CA GLU A 583 -6.72 -13.69 12.76
C GLU A 583 -5.84 -14.05 13.97
N ALA A 584 -5.05 -15.12 13.87
CA ALA A 584 -4.15 -15.57 14.94
C ALA A 584 -2.92 -14.66 15.09
N ASN A 585 -2.51 -13.98 14.02
CA ASN A 585 -1.34 -13.12 13.96
C ASN A 585 -1.70 -11.63 14.07
N TYR A 586 -2.98 -11.29 14.18
CA TYR A 586 -3.45 -9.92 14.30
C TYR A 586 -3.03 -9.33 15.66
N VAL A 587 -2.20 -8.30 15.63
CA VAL A 587 -1.74 -7.54 16.80
C VAL A 587 -1.79 -6.05 16.49
N MET A 588 -2.55 -5.28 17.28
CA MET A 588 -2.63 -3.81 17.09
C MET A 588 -1.36 -3.11 17.57
N ALA A 589 -0.85 -3.51 18.73
CA ALA A 589 0.43 -3.03 19.25
C ALA A 589 0.97 -4.05 20.27
N GLY A 590 2.16 -4.58 20.00
CA GLY A 590 2.75 -5.59 20.85
C GLY A 590 4.08 -6.12 20.33
N TYR A 591 4.31 -7.41 20.56
CA TYR A 591 5.55 -8.07 20.17
C TYR A 591 5.26 -9.42 19.53
N GLN A 592 5.98 -9.74 18.46
CA GLN A 592 5.97 -11.05 17.82
C GLN A 592 7.36 -11.69 17.83
N TYR A 593 7.41 -13.01 18.00
CA TYR A 593 8.66 -13.75 17.91
C TYR A 593 9.08 -13.88 16.45
N ASN A 594 10.31 -13.44 16.18
CA ASN A 594 10.91 -13.54 14.85
C ASN A 594 11.85 -14.75 14.81
N GLU A 595 11.50 -15.76 14.03
CA GLU A 595 12.26 -17.00 13.89
C GLU A 595 13.64 -16.79 13.25
N LEU A 596 13.80 -15.75 12.40
CA LEU A 596 15.07 -15.46 11.73
C LEU A 596 16.08 -14.83 12.70
N THR A 597 15.63 -13.91 13.55
CA THR A 597 16.49 -13.22 14.51
C THR A 597 16.61 -13.95 15.84
N GLY A 598 15.67 -14.87 16.11
CA GLY A 598 15.55 -15.56 17.41
C GLY A 598 15.10 -14.63 18.55
N GLY A 599 14.58 -13.44 18.23
CA GLY A 599 14.14 -12.41 19.17
C GLY A 599 12.65 -12.10 19.09
N PHE A 600 12.23 -11.03 19.79
CA PHE A 600 10.87 -10.50 19.72
C PHE A 600 10.93 -9.09 19.13
N ASP A 601 10.27 -8.89 18.00
CA ASP A 601 10.17 -7.60 17.36
C ASP A 601 8.88 -6.88 17.79
N SER A 602 8.94 -5.55 17.89
CA SER A 602 7.75 -4.75 18.16
C SER A 602 6.83 -4.80 16.94
N ASP A 603 5.55 -4.99 17.18
CA ASP A 603 4.53 -5.07 16.16
C ASP A 603 3.45 -3.99 16.40
N THR A 604 3.25 -3.14 15.42
CA THR A 604 2.20 -2.10 15.41
C THR A 604 1.45 -2.05 14.07
N TRP A 605 1.71 -3.01 13.20
CA TRP A 605 1.22 -3.00 11.82
C TRP A 605 -0.30 -2.91 11.74
N CYS A 606 -0.98 -3.73 12.53
CA CYS A 606 -2.45 -3.76 12.49
C CYS A 606 -3.14 -2.56 13.15
N LEU A 607 -2.40 -1.55 13.63
CA LEU A 607 -2.97 -0.36 14.27
C LEU A 607 -3.88 0.44 13.31
N ILE A 608 -3.62 0.38 12.02
CA ILE A 608 -4.39 1.06 10.97
C ILE A 608 -5.24 0.10 10.12
N SER A 609 -5.30 -1.18 10.46
CA SER A 609 -6.13 -2.17 9.76
C SER A 609 -7.60 -2.07 10.16
N TYR A 610 -8.52 -2.49 9.30
CA TYR A 610 -9.96 -2.50 9.61
C TYR A 610 -10.31 -3.40 10.79
N GLY A 611 -9.58 -4.47 11.01
CA GLY A 611 -9.79 -5.33 12.17
C GLY A 611 -9.36 -6.77 11.95
N LYS A 612 -9.47 -7.52 13.03
CA LYS A 612 -9.00 -8.91 13.12
C LYS A 612 -9.58 -9.84 12.04
N HIS A 613 -10.87 -9.68 11.70
CA HIS A 613 -11.56 -10.55 10.76
C HIS A 613 -11.62 -9.99 9.33
N ALA A 614 -10.95 -8.87 9.06
CA ALA A 614 -10.91 -8.27 7.73
C ALA A 614 -10.28 -9.23 6.71
N GLY A 615 -9.14 -9.85 7.04
CA GLY A 615 -8.48 -10.83 6.18
C GLY A 615 -9.37 -12.00 5.79
N THR A 616 -10.05 -12.61 6.77
CA THR A 616 -11.03 -13.69 6.53
C THR A 616 -12.18 -13.23 5.61
N THR A 617 -12.67 -12.00 5.81
CA THR A 617 -13.74 -11.43 4.99
C THR A 617 -13.29 -11.24 3.54
N PHE A 618 -12.11 -10.68 3.32
CA PHE A 618 -11.56 -10.44 1.98
C PHE A 618 -11.33 -11.76 1.23
N ILE A 619 -10.66 -12.71 1.86
CA ILE A 619 -10.37 -14.02 1.25
C ILE A 619 -11.66 -14.78 0.94
N LYS A 620 -12.67 -14.75 1.81
CA LYS A 620 -13.97 -15.36 1.56
C LYS A 620 -14.65 -14.77 0.32
N ASN A 621 -14.64 -13.45 0.16
CA ASN A 621 -15.24 -12.80 -1.00
C ASN A 621 -14.43 -13.10 -2.28
N PHE A 622 -13.11 -13.18 -2.19
CA PHE A 622 -12.28 -13.64 -3.30
C PHE A 622 -12.64 -15.07 -3.73
N TYR A 623 -12.83 -16.01 -2.79
CA TYR A 623 -13.27 -17.38 -3.13
C TYR A 623 -14.64 -17.39 -3.78
N THR A 624 -15.55 -16.52 -3.35
CA THR A 624 -16.86 -16.37 -4.00
C THR A 624 -16.74 -15.96 -5.46
N ILE A 625 -15.83 -15.02 -5.78
CA ILE A 625 -15.54 -14.64 -7.18
C ILE A 625 -14.94 -15.83 -7.93
N PHE A 626 -13.88 -16.42 -7.37
CA PHE A 626 -13.14 -17.52 -8.00
C PHE A 626 -14.07 -18.68 -8.37
N ASP A 627 -14.92 -19.12 -7.43
CA ASP A 627 -15.89 -20.20 -7.66
C ASP A 627 -16.97 -19.81 -8.69
N SER A 628 -17.33 -18.53 -8.78
CA SER A 628 -18.38 -18.07 -9.70
C SER A 628 -17.97 -18.02 -11.17
N VAL A 629 -16.67 -18.12 -11.47
CA VAL A 629 -16.12 -18.01 -12.83
C VAL A 629 -15.49 -19.31 -13.34
N ARG A 630 -15.54 -20.37 -12.54
CA ARG A 630 -15.00 -21.73 -12.83
C ARG A 630 -16.11 -22.76 -13.19
#